data_30d03aaa627a0b92358c2345abb1181e
#
_entry.id   30d03aaa627a0b92358c2345abb1181e
#
_cell.length_a   1.000
_cell.length_b   1.000
_cell.length_c   1.000
_cell.angle_alpha   90.00
_cell.angle_beta   90.00
_cell.angle_gamma   90.00
#
_symmetry.space_group_name_H-M   'P 1'
#
loop_
_entity.id
_entity.type
_entity.pdbx_description
1 polymer ?
#
loop_
_entity_poly.entity_id
_entity_poly.type
_entity_poly.pdbx_seq_one_letter_code
_entity_poly.pdbx_strand_id
1 'polypeptide(L)'
;FKQISQAYEVLSDPKKRDLYDKGGEQAIKEGASGSGFGSPPXXXXXXXXXXMQRERRGKNVVHQLSVSLEDMYNGATRKLALQKNVICDKCEGRGGKKGAVECCPNCRGTGMQIRIHQIGPGMVQQIQSVCMECQGHGERINPKDRCKSCTGRKIIREKKILEVHIDKGMRDGQKITFHGEGDQEPGLEPGDIIIVLDQKDHSVFTRRDEDLLMSMDIQLVEALCGFQKPITTLDNRTIIITSHPGQVVKHGAIKCVLNEGMPIYRRPYEKGRLIVEFRVNFPESGFLSSDKLSCLEKLLPTRQEIEETEEMEQVDLVDFDPSQKRKHHYNGEVYEDDEHHPRGGVQCQTS
;
A
#
# COMPACT_ATOMS: atom_id res chain seq x y z
N PHE A 1 0.07 19.66 -15.68
CA PHE A 1 0.00 18.24 -15.37
C PHE A 1 -1.23 17.59 -16.00
N LYS A 2 -2.45 18.13 -15.82
CA LYS A 2 -3.66 17.56 -16.38
C LYS A 2 -3.60 17.42 -17.91
N GLN A 3 -3.10 18.44 -18.58
CA GLN A 3 -3.00 18.40 -20.04
C GLN A 3 -2.01 17.36 -20.54
N ILE A 4 -0.90 17.20 -19.82
CA ILE A 4 0.10 16.20 -20.19
C ILE A 4 -0.45 14.78 -19.96
N SER A 5 -1.18 14.57 -18.89
CA SER A 5 -1.80 13.28 -18.62
C SER A 5 -2.85 12.93 -19.66
N GLN A 6 -3.66 13.90 -20.08
CA GLN A 6 -4.65 13.69 -21.11
C GLN A 6 -4.00 13.37 -22.46
N ALA A 7 -2.93 14.08 -22.79
CA ALA A 7 -2.21 13.81 -24.03
C ALA A 7 -1.61 12.40 -24.02
N TYR A 8 -1.05 12.00 -22.87
CA TYR A 8 -0.49 10.65 -22.77
C TYR A 8 -1.58 9.58 -22.91
N GLU A 9 -2.72 9.81 -22.25
CA GLU A 9 -3.83 8.85 -22.32
C GLU A 9 -4.36 8.67 -23.76
N VAL A 10 -4.40 9.76 -24.51
CA VAL A 10 -4.86 9.71 -25.90
C VAL A 10 -3.82 9.03 -26.80
N LEU A 11 -2.55 9.38 -26.65
CA LEU A 11 -1.52 8.91 -27.55
C LEU A 11 -1.02 7.50 -27.25
N SER A 12 -1.22 7.03 -26.02
CA SER A 12 -0.80 5.67 -25.63
C SER A 12 -1.80 4.59 -26.02
N ASP A 13 -3.06 4.96 -26.29
CA ASP A 13 -4.09 4.01 -26.69
C ASP A 13 -4.22 4.07 -28.22
N PRO A 14 -3.98 2.95 -28.94
CA PRO A 14 -4.02 2.99 -30.41
C PRO A 14 -5.37 3.45 -30.97
N LYS A 15 -6.48 3.11 -30.34
CA LYS A 15 -7.80 3.53 -30.80
C LYS A 15 -8.01 5.02 -30.62
N LYS A 16 -7.64 5.54 -29.45
CA LYS A 16 -7.76 6.96 -29.17
C LYS A 16 -6.82 7.77 -30.04
N ARG A 17 -5.63 7.24 -30.29
CA ARG A 17 -4.66 7.89 -31.17
C ARG A 17 -5.19 7.98 -32.61
N ASP A 18 -5.82 6.90 -33.09
CA ASP A 18 -6.40 6.88 -34.42
C ASP A 18 -7.53 7.91 -34.56
N LEU A 19 -8.36 8.04 -33.53
CA LEU A 19 -9.41 9.06 -33.49
C LEU A 19 -8.82 10.46 -33.48
N TYR A 20 -7.74 10.66 -32.73
CA TYR A 20 -7.09 11.96 -32.68
C TYR A 20 -6.47 12.30 -34.03
N ASP A 21 -5.83 11.33 -34.70
CA ASP A 21 -5.21 11.56 -36.00
C ASP A 21 -6.22 11.90 -37.07
N LYS A 22 -7.45 11.36 -36.95
CA LYS A 22 -8.50 11.60 -37.96
C LYS A 22 -9.32 12.88 -37.72
N GLY A 23 -9.51 13.29 -36.48
CA GLY A 23 -10.39 14.40 -36.19
C GLY A 23 -9.93 15.35 -35.10
N GLY A 24 -8.72 15.20 -34.62
CA GLY A 24 -8.16 16.07 -33.60
C GLY A 24 -8.82 15.92 -32.25
N GLU A 25 -8.66 16.94 -31.44
CA GLU A 25 -9.15 16.94 -30.07
C GLU A 25 -10.66 16.81 -29.96
N GLN A 26 -11.36 17.33 -30.97
CA GLN A 26 -12.82 17.31 -30.99
C GLN A 26 -13.36 15.90 -31.18
N ALA A 27 -12.70 15.09 -32.01
CA ALA A 27 -13.14 13.73 -32.27
C ALA A 27 -13.04 12.87 -31.00
N ILE A 28 -12.07 13.16 -30.14
CA ILE A 28 -11.92 12.45 -28.89
C ILE A 28 -13.03 12.83 -27.91
N LYS A 29 -13.36 14.11 -27.86
CA LYS A 29 -14.46 14.58 -27.00
C LYS A 29 -15.81 14.00 -27.46
N GLU A 30 -16.02 13.91 -28.74
CA GLU A 30 -17.24 13.34 -29.30
C GLU A 30 -17.27 11.82 -29.13
N GLY A 31 -16.16 11.15 -29.31
CA GLY A 31 -16.05 9.72 -29.07
C GLY A 31 -16.24 9.33 -27.61
N ALA A 32 -15.83 10.20 -26.70
CA ALA A 32 -16.04 9.98 -25.27
C ALA A 32 -17.48 10.25 -24.87
N SER A 33 -18.17 11.18 -25.53
CA SER A 33 -19.55 11.44 -25.24
C SER A 33 -20.52 10.51 -25.97
N GLY A 34 -20.01 9.80 -26.97
CA GLY A 34 -20.82 8.83 -27.71
C GLY A 34 -21.05 7.51 -27.02
N SER A 35 -20.35 7.27 -25.92
CA SER A 35 -20.56 6.03 -25.18
C SER A 35 -21.67 6.11 -24.13
N GLY A 36 -22.39 7.23 -24.10
CA GLY A 36 -23.40 7.45 -23.08
C GLY A 36 -24.85 7.37 -23.51
N PHE A 37 -25.15 7.34 -24.81
CA PHE A 37 -26.56 7.38 -25.20
C PHE A 37 -26.83 6.70 -26.53
N GLY A 38 -27.55 5.64 -26.47
CA GLY A 38 -28.00 4.94 -27.65
C GLY A 38 -28.12 3.46 -27.42
N SER A 39 -28.94 3.09 -26.46
CA SER A 39 -29.43 1.72 -26.42
C SER A 39 -30.47 1.56 -27.49
N PRO A 40 -30.24 0.85 -28.56
CA PRO A 40 -31.33 0.43 -29.42
C PRO A 40 -32.17 -0.59 -28.66
N PRO A 41 -33.47 -0.32 -28.59
CA PRO A 41 -34.39 -1.23 -27.93
C PRO A 41 -34.59 -2.47 -28.75
N UNK A 42 -34.05 -3.40 -28.36
CA UNK A 42 -34.32 -4.60 -29.10
C UNK A 42 -33.30 -5.63 -29.01
N UNK A 43 -32.46 -5.27 -28.75
CA UNK A 43 -31.46 -6.22 -28.73
C UNK A 43 -31.13 -6.58 -27.30
N UNK A 44 -31.90 -6.31 -26.69
CA UNK A 44 -31.64 -6.54 -25.37
C UNK A 44 -31.69 -7.95 -24.87
N UNK A 45 -32.29 -8.62 -25.48
CA UNK A 45 -32.39 -9.96 -25.07
C UNK A 45 -31.22 -10.82 -25.43
N UNK A 46 -30.74 -10.43 -26.25
CA UNK A 46 -29.60 -11.18 -26.71
C UNK A 46 -28.34 -10.71 -26.06
N UNK A 47 -28.42 -9.79 -25.72
CA UNK A 47 -27.27 -9.26 -25.09
C UNK A 47 -27.13 -9.74 -23.65
N UNK A 48 -27.98 -9.93 -23.29
CA UNK A 48 -27.89 -10.42 -21.99
C UNK A 48 -27.36 -11.82 -21.80
N UNK A 49 -27.52 -12.24 -22.60
CA UNK A 49 -27.01 -13.56 -22.62
C UNK A 49 -25.55 -13.63 -22.94
N UNK A 50 -25.29 -12.85 -23.44
CA UNK A 50 -23.94 -12.79 -23.80
C UNK A 50 -23.21 -11.98 -22.83
N UNK A 51 -23.91 -11.50 -22.27
CA UNK A 51 -23.12 -10.82 -21.47
C UNK A 51 -22.57 -11.58 -20.50
N MET A 52 -22.39 -11.92 -20.12
CA MET A 52 -21.76 -12.38 -18.93
C MET A 52 -21.63 -13.87 -18.87
N GLN A 53 -20.98 -14.39 -19.82
CA GLN A 53 -20.19 -15.56 -19.49
C GLN A 53 -18.94 -15.05 -18.75
N ARG A 54 -19.14 -14.64 -17.53
CA ARG A 54 -18.03 -14.61 -16.59
C ARG A 54 -17.54 -16.04 -16.53
N GLU A 55 -16.39 -16.27 -17.07
CA GLU A 55 -15.73 -17.56 -16.87
C GLU A 55 -15.77 -17.82 -15.38
N ARG A 56 -16.53 -18.82 -15.01
CA ARG A 56 -16.60 -19.20 -13.61
C ARG A 56 -15.28 -19.84 -13.25
N ARG A 57 -14.54 -19.17 -12.42
CA ARG A 57 -13.27 -19.64 -11.90
C ARG A 57 -13.39 -20.00 -10.44
N GLY A 58 -12.55 -20.90 -9.98
CA GLY A 58 -12.37 -21.12 -8.56
C GLY A 58 -11.86 -19.84 -7.89
N LYS A 59 -11.92 -19.83 -6.58
CA LYS A 59 -11.51 -18.64 -5.83
C LYS A 59 -10.00 -18.45 -5.92
N ASN A 60 -9.58 -17.19 -5.95
CA ASN A 60 -8.18 -16.83 -5.82
C ASN A 60 -7.73 -17.00 -4.38
N VAL A 61 -6.49 -17.41 -4.21
CA VAL A 61 -5.85 -17.47 -2.89
C VAL A 61 -4.91 -16.25 -2.81
N VAL A 62 -5.16 -15.36 -1.86
CA VAL A 62 -4.34 -14.17 -1.67
C VAL A 62 -3.51 -14.36 -0.42
N HIS A 63 -2.20 -14.12 -0.53
CA HIS A 63 -1.30 -14.28 0.58
C HIS A 63 -0.32 -13.12 0.63
N GLN A 64 -0.14 -12.54 1.82
CA GLN A 64 0.85 -11.50 2.02
C GLN A 64 2.19 -12.12 2.38
N LEU A 65 3.25 -11.68 1.70
CA LEU A 65 4.61 -12.14 1.94
C LEU A 65 5.42 -10.99 2.47
N SER A 66 5.93 -11.14 3.69
CA SER A 66 6.76 -10.12 4.31
C SER A 66 8.15 -10.17 3.71
N VAL A 67 8.63 -9.04 3.18
CA VAL A 67 9.93 -8.94 2.54
C VAL A 67 10.70 -7.77 3.13
N SER A 68 12.02 -7.90 3.14
CA SER A 68 12.89 -6.84 3.62
C SER A 68 13.25 -5.91 2.47
N LEU A 69 13.72 -4.71 2.82
CA LEU A 69 14.23 -3.78 1.82
C LEU A 69 15.43 -4.37 1.11
N GLU A 70 16.25 -5.16 1.83
CA GLU A 70 17.36 -5.88 1.24
C GLU A 70 16.90 -6.86 0.17
N ASP A 71 15.80 -7.58 0.43
CA ASP A 71 15.25 -8.51 -0.56
C ASP A 71 14.86 -7.78 -1.84
N MET A 72 14.26 -6.61 -1.71
CA MET A 72 13.83 -5.84 -2.86
C MET A 72 15.00 -5.18 -3.59
N TYR A 73 16.08 -4.92 -2.87
CA TYR A 73 17.29 -4.35 -3.47
C TYR A 73 18.10 -5.39 -4.21
N ASN A 74 18.31 -6.55 -3.59
CA ASN A 74 19.25 -7.57 -4.08
C ASN A 74 18.56 -8.66 -4.90
N GLY A 75 17.22 -8.70 -4.84
CA GLY A 75 16.50 -9.85 -5.33
C GLY A 75 16.59 -10.99 -4.34
N ALA A 76 15.58 -11.85 -4.36
CA ALA A 76 15.52 -12.98 -3.42
C ALA A 76 14.61 -14.04 -3.98
N THR A 77 14.80 -15.27 -3.52
CA THR A 77 13.89 -16.37 -3.77
C THR A 77 13.37 -16.85 -2.43
N ARG A 78 12.05 -16.89 -2.30
CA ARG A 78 11.40 -17.31 -1.06
C ARG A 78 10.54 -18.52 -1.34
N LYS A 79 10.60 -19.50 -0.45
CA LYS A 79 9.71 -20.65 -0.53
C LYS A 79 8.55 -20.42 0.42
N LEU A 80 7.34 -20.61 -0.09
CA LEU A 80 6.13 -20.30 0.64
C LEU A 80 5.21 -21.51 0.62
N ALA A 81 4.81 -21.98 1.80
CA ALA A 81 3.89 -23.09 1.93
C ALA A 81 2.48 -22.54 2.11
N LEU A 82 1.59 -22.93 1.21
CA LEU A 82 0.20 -22.51 1.23
C LEU A 82 -0.71 -23.71 1.22
N GLN A 83 -1.91 -23.54 1.77
CA GLN A 83 -2.95 -24.57 1.65
C GLN A 83 -4.02 -24.08 0.69
N LYS A 84 -4.47 -24.98 -0.16
CA LYS A 84 -5.50 -24.68 -1.13
C LYS A 84 -6.43 -25.86 -1.31
N ASN A 85 -7.58 -25.59 -1.89
CA ASN A 85 -8.55 -26.62 -2.22
C ASN A 85 -8.21 -27.21 -3.58
N VAL A 86 -8.14 -28.53 -3.65
CA VAL A 86 -7.95 -29.23 -4.91
C VAL A 86 -9.06 -30.26 -5.09
N ILE A 87 -9.33 -30.60 -6.33
CA ILE A 87 -10.34 -31.61 -6.64
C ILE A 87 -9.86 -32.95 -6.09
N CYS A 88 -10.78 -33.64 -5.37
CA CYS A 88 -10.47 -34.96 -4.80
C CYS A 88 -10.13 -35.94 -5.91
N ASP A 89 -8.92 -36.49 -5.86
CA ASP A 89 -8.46 -37.42 -6.89
C ASP A 89 -9.11 -38.81 -6.79
N LYS A 90 -9.60 -39.16 -5.61
CA LYS A 90 -10.22 -40.47 -5.42
C LYS A 90 -11.58 -40.57 -6.11
N CYS A 91 -12.37 -39.50 -6.09
CA CYS A 91 -13.67 -39.46 -6.74
C CYS A 91 -13.69 -38.55 -7.97
N GLU A 92 -12.57 -37.93 -8.32
CA GLU A 92 -12.45 -37.05 -9.46
C GLU A 92 -13.47 -35.90 -9.43
N GLY A 93 -13.79 -35.45 -8.22
CA GLY A 93 -14.72 -34.35 -8.04
C GLY A 93 -16.18 -34.70 -8.05
N ARG A 94 -16.52 -36.00 -8.11
CA ARG A 94 -17.92 -36.41 -8.13
C ARG A 94 -18.56 -36.41 -6.74
N GLY A 95 -17.78 -36.62 -5.71
CA GLY A 95 -18.28 -36.73 -4.34
C GLY A 95 -18.67 -38.10 -3.91
N GLY A 96 -18.70 -39.08 -4.83
CA GLY A 96 -19.06 -40.44 -4.54
C GLY A 96 -18.66 -41.34 -5.68
N LYS A 97 -19.14 -42.60 -5.60
CA LYS A 97 -18.90 -43.57 -6.66
C LYS A 97 -19.50 -43.07 -7.98
N LYS A 98 -18.91 -43.52 -9.07
CA LYS A 98 -19.39 -43.15 -10.40
C LYS A 98 -20.87 -43.56 -10.56
N GLY A 99 -21.68 -42.59 -10.94
CA GLY A 99 -23.11 -42.78 -11.12
C GLY A 99 -23.93 -42.72 -9.86
N ALA A 100 -23.30 -42.52 -8.69
CA ALA A 100 -24.03 -42.49 -7.41
C ALA A 100 -24.58 -41.08 -7.09
N VAL A 101 -24.12 -40.08 -7.78
CA VAL A 101 -24.58 -38.71 -7.54
C VAL A 101 -25.84 -38.46 -8.35
N GLU A 102 -26.90 -38.06 -7.67
CA GLU A 102 -28.19 -37.80 -8.31
C GLU A 102 -28.55 -36.33 -8.17
N CYS A 103 -29.21 -35.83 -9.20
CA CYS A 103 -29.83 -34.52 -9.10
C CYS A 103 -30.94 -34.56 -8.04
N CYS A 104 -31.01 -33.59 -7.18
CA CYS A 104 -32.02 -33.53 -6.14
C CYS A 104 -33.41 -33.42 -6.78
N PRO A 105 -34.30 -34.36 -6.52
CA PRO A 105 -35.62 -34.31 -7.17
C PRO A 105 -36.50 -33.18 -6.62
N ASN A 106 -36.25 -32.75 -5.40
CA ASN A 106 -37.09 -31.73 -4.77
C ASN A 106 -36.88 -30.36 -5.39
N CYS A 107 -35.62 -29.98 -5.66
CA CYS A 107 -35.31 -28.69 -6.24
C CYS A 107 -34.86 -28.79 -7.71
N ARG A 108 -34.79 -29.99 -8.26
CA ARG A 108 -34.38 -30.27 -9.64
C ARG A 108 -32.97 -29.72 -9.96
N GLY A 109 -32.10 -29.80 -8.97
CA GLY A 109 -30.71 -29.40 -9.13
C GLY A 109 -30.43 -27.93 -8.87
N THR A 110 -31.44 -27.15 -8.57
CA THR A 110 -31.23 -25.72 -8.35
C THR A 110 -30.68 -25.37 -6.97
N GLY A 111 -30.91 -26.25 -5.99
CA GLY A 111 -30.51 -25.95 -4.61
C GLY A 111 -31.42 -25.02 -3.87
N MET A 112 -32.43 -24.52 -4.53
CA MET A 112 -33.33 -23.52 -3.98
C MET A 112 -34.77 -23.94 -4.16
N GLN A 113 -35.61 -23.55 -3.21
CA GLN A 113 -37.05 -23.74 -3.28
C GLN A 113 -37.73 -22.38 -3.26
N ILE A 114 -38.79 -22.26 -4.03
CA ILE A 114 -39.62 -21.07 -4.04
C ILE A 114 -40.89 -21.36 -3.26
N ARG A 115 -41.11 -20.58 -2.20
CA ARG A 115 -42.36 -20.69 -1.42
C ARG A 115 -43.19 -19.44 -1.71
N ILE A 116 -44.49 -19.72 -1.90
CA ILE A 116 -45.46 -18.62 -2.11
C ILE A 116 -46.09 -18.35 -0.75
N HIS A 117 -45.95 -17.13 -0.29
CA HIS A 117 -46.45 -16.71 1.01
C HIS A 117 -47.56 -15.64 0.77
N GLN A 118 -48.75 -15.89 1.29
CA GLN A 118 -49.82 -14.96 1.15
C GLN A 118 -49.76 -13.94 2.27
N ILE A 119 -49.53 -12.67 1.91
CA ILE A 119 -49.43 -11.58 2.87
C ILE A 119 -50.67 -10.73 2.98
N GLY A 120 -51.67 -10.96 2.12
CA GLY A 120 -52.91 -10.26 2.17
C GLY A 120 -53.86 -10.73 1.07
N PRO A 121 -55.13 -10.25 1.06
CA PRO A 121 -56.08 -10.68 0.01
C PRO A 121 -55.56 -10.24 -1.36
N GLY A 122 -55.34 -11.22 -2.23
CA GLY A 122 -54.80 -10.98 -3.56
C GLY A 122 -53.34 -10.63 -3.63
N MET A 123 -52.63 -10.65 -2.51
CA MET A 123 -51.18 -10.36 -2.45
C MET A 123 -50.40 -11.58 -2.08
N VAL A 124 -49.48 -12.01 -2.94
CA VAL A 124 -48.60 -13.13 -2.70
C VAL A 124 -47.15 -12.68 -2.82
N GLN A 125 -46.31 -13.24 -2.00
CA GLN A 125 -44.88 -12.96 -2.00
C GLN A 125 -44.15 -14.26 -2.28
N GLN A 126 -43.21 -14.22 -3.23
CA GLN A 126 -42.36 -15.34 -3.51
C GLN A 126 -41.09 -15.23 -2.64
N ILE A 127 -40.85 -16.26 -1.84
CA ILE A 127 -39.66 -16.34 -0.98
C ILE A 127 -38.79 -17.47 -1.47
N GLN A 128 -37.53 -17.16 -1.80
CA GLN A 128 -36.53 -18.17 -2.11
C GLN A 128 -35.89 -18.66 -0.83
N SER A 129 -35.84 -19.97 -0.66
CA SER A 129 -35.18 -20.58 0.48
C SER A 129 -34.32 -21.72 0.02
N VAL A 130 -33.37 -22.09 0.87
CA VAL A 130 -32.47 -23.22 0.59
C VAL A 130 -33.30 -24.51 0.59
N CYS A 131 -33.06 -25.36 -0.42
CA CYS A 131 -33.71 -26.66 -0.47
C CYS A 131 -33.21 -27.49 0.73
N MET A 132 -34.16 -27.90 1.58
CA MET A 132 -33.80 -28.62 2.80
C MET A 132 -33.40 -30.06 2.53
N GLU A 133 -33.87 -30.65 1.44
CA GLU A 133 -33.56 -32.03 1.14
C GLU A 133 -32.10 -32.23 0.72
N CYS A 134 -31.55 -31.31 -0.09
CA CYS A 134 -30.18 -31.39 -0.52
C CYS A 134 -29.29 -30.35 0.20
N GLN A 135 -29.87 -29.56 1.09
CA GLN A 135 -29.17 -28.52 1.87
C GLN A 135 -28.46 -27.54 0.98
N GLY A 136 -29.06 -27.20 -0.13
CA GLY A 136 -28.55 -26.21 -1.05
C GLY A 136 -27.59 -26.75 -2.11
N HIS A 137 -27.21 -28.00 -2.05
CA HIS A 137 -26.20 -28.56 -2.96
C HIS A 137 -26.74 -28.90 -4.34
N GLY A 138 -28.04 -29.14 -4.47
CA GLY A 138 -28.65 -29.53 -5.75
C GLY A 138 -28.47 -30.96 -6.10
N GLU A 139 -27.75 -31.72 -5.33
CA GLU A 139 -27.41 -33.11 -5.58
C GLU A 139 -27.54 -33.92 -4.30
N ARG A 140 -27.81 -35.23 -4.50
CA ARG A 140 -27.88 -36.17 -3.39
C ARG A 140 -26.98 -37.35 -3.68
N ILE A 141 -26.34 -37.88 -2.61
CA ILE A 141 -25.51 -39.06 -2.67
C ILE A 141 -25.93 -39.98 -1.51
N ASN A 142 -26.15 -41.23 -1.80
CA ASN A 142 -26.37 -42.22 -0.74
C ASN A 142 -25.12 -42.23 0.16
N PRO A 143 -25.28 -42.17 1.49
CA PRO A 143 -24.12 -42.19 2.37
C PRO A 143 -23.17 -43.36 2.17
N LYS A 144 -23.69 -44.52 1.74
CA LYS A 144 -22.86 -45.68 1.47
C LYS A 144 -21.94 -45.47 0.28
N ASP A 145 -22.34 -44.66 -0.68
CA ASP A 145 -21.59 -44.40 -1.92
C ASP A 145 -20.78 -43.13 -1.86
N ARG A 146 -20.83 -42.42 -0.75
CA ARG A 146 -20.11 -41.17 -0.59
C ARG A 146 -18.61 -41.40 -0.57
N CYS A 147 -17.85 -40.53 -1.23
CA CYS A 147 -16.40 -40.64 -1.23
C CYS A 147 -15.87 -40.46 0.19
N LYS A 148 -15.12 -41.41 0.67
CA LYS A 148 -14.57 -41.36 2.04
C LYS A 148 -13.41 -40.41 2.15
N SER A 149 -12.68 -40.17 1.07
CA SER A 149 -11.52 -39.28 1.07
C SER A 149 -11.93 -37.84 1.27
N CYS A 150 -12.94 -37.33 0.55
CA CYS A 150 -13.40 -35.98 0.67
C CYS A 150 -14.69 -35.83 1.45
N THR A 151 -15.25 -36.94 1.95
CA THR A 151 -16.52 -37.00 2.68
C THR A 151 -17.67 -36.36 1.91
N GLY A 152 -17.68 -36.56 0.60
CA GLY A 152 -18.70 -36.03 -0.28
C GLY A 152 -18.54 -34.57 -0.67
N ARG A 153 -17.48 -33.91 -0.22
CA ARG A 153 -17.27 -32.49 -0.49
C ARG A 153 -16.73 -32.20 -1.87
N LYS A 154 -16.18 -33.21 -2.56
CA LYS A 154 -15.61 -33.12 -3.90
C LYS A 154 -14.23 -32.52 -3.94
N ILE A 155 -13.84 -31.75 -2.91
CA ILE A 155 -12.52 -31.09 -2.82
C ILE A 155 -11.85 -31.52 -1.51
N ILE A 156 -10.52 -31.43 -1.52
CA ILE A 156 -9.70 -31.68 -0.32
C ILE A 156 -8.69 -30.54 -0.19
N ARG A 157 -8.14 -30.40 1.01
CA ARG A 157 -7.08 -29.41 1.26
C ARG A 157 -5.73 -30.01 0.91
N GLU A 158 -4.91 -29.26 0.24
CA GLU A 158 -3.58 -29.68 -0.16
C GLU A 158 -2.57 -28.59 0.17
N LYS A 159 -1.40 -29.02 0.65
CA LYS A 159 -0.29 -28.11 0.89
C LYS A 159 0.50 -27.95 -0.41
N LYS A 160 0.68 -26.70 -0.81
CA LYS A 160 1.46 -26.37 -2.01
C LYS A 160 2.64 -25.51 -1.60
N ILE A 161 3.82 -25.88 -2.07
CA ILE A 161 5.02 -25.07 -1.86
C ILE A 161 5.30 -24.30 -3.14
N LEU A 162 5.32 -22.97 -3.03
CA LEU A 162 5.60 -22.09 -4.14
C LEU A 162 6.98 -21.50 -3.97
N GLU A 163 7.69 -21.37 -5.08
CA GLU A 163 8.93 -20.63 -5.13
C GLU A 163 8.62 -19.24 -5.68
N VAL A 164 8.77 -18.23 -4.81
CA VAL A 164 8.44 -16.86 -5.15
C VAL A 164 9.72 -16.11 -5.42
N HIS A 165 9.86 -15.59 -6.63
CA HIS A 165 11.04 -14.81 -7.02
C HIS A 165 10.74 -13.33 -6.83
N ILE A 166 11.52 -12.68 -5.98
CA ILE A 166 11.43 -11.25 -5.75
C ILE A 166 12.51 -10.60 -6.60
N ASP A 167 12.10 -9.87 -7.62
CA ASP A 167 13.03 -9.22 -8.52
C ASP A 167 13.52 -7.91 -7.94
N LYS A 168 14.76 -7.52 -8.33
CA LYS A 168 15.32 -6.24 -7.90
C LYS A 168 14.39 -5.10 -8.32
N GLY A 169 14.11 -4.22 -7.36
CA GLY A 169 13.28 -3.05 -7.61
C GLY A 169 11.80 -3.25 -7.39
N MET A 170 11.36 -4.46 -7.04
CA MET A 170 9.95 -4.66 -6.71
C MET A 170 9.55 -3.76 -5.55
N ARG A 171 8.26 -3.46 -5.47
CA ARG A 171 7.75 -2.47 -4.53
C ARG A 171 6.80 -3.08 -3.51
N ASP A 172 6.64 -2.37 -2.40
CA ASP A 172 5.62 -2.68 -1.40
C ASP A 172 4.25 -2.72 -2.08
N GLY A 173 3.48 -3.75 -1.77
CA GLY A 173 2.16 -3.92 -2.36
C GLY A 173 2.15 -4.55 -3.74
N GLN A 174 3.32 -4.83 -4.31
CA GLN A 174 3.37 -5.43 -5.63
C GLN A 174 2.87 -6.86 -5.59
N LYS A 175 2.13 -7.25 -6.63
CA LYS A 175 1.51 -8.56 -6.71
C LYS A 175 2.28 -9.46 -7.65
N ILE A 176 2.46 -10.72 -7.22
CA ILE A 176 3.04 -11.78 -8.04
C ILE A 176 1.96 -12.83 -8.17
N THR A 177 1.53 -13.10 -9.41
CA THR A 177 0.40 -13.98 -9.66
C THR A 177 0.89 -15.30 -10.23
N PHE A 178 0.41 -16.40 -9.63
CA PHE A 178 0.62 -17.76 -10.14
C PHE A 178 -0.70 -18.20 -10.75
N HIS A 179 -0.77 -18.14 -12.06
CA HIS A 179 -2.02 -18.39 -12.79
C HIS A 179 -2.40 -19.86 -12.71
N GLY A 180 -3.65 -20.10 -12.39
CA GLY A 180 -4.21 -21.45 -12.34
C GLY A 180 -3.78 -22.26 -11.15
N GLU A 181 -3.07 -21.67 -10.18
CA GLU A 181 -2.57 -22.38 -9.00
C GLU A 181 -3.44 -22.18 -7.77
N GLY A 182 -4.55 -21.48 -7.91
CA GLY A 182 -5.45 -21.22 -6.80
C GLY A 182 -6.40 -22.37 -6.53
N ASP A 183 -7.52 -22.04 -5.90
CA ASP A 183 -8.50 -23.06 -5.51
C ASP A 183 -9.14 -23.70 -6.72
N GLN A 184 -9.35 -25.01 -6.63
CA GLN A 184 -10.03 -25.80 -7.65
C GLN A 184 -11.43 -26.15 -7.17
N GLU A 185 -12.38 -26.14 -8.10
CA GLU A 185 -13.73 -26.60 -7.86
C GLU A 185 -14.20 -27.38 -9.09
N PRO A 186 -15.00 -28.45 -8.91
CA PRO A 186 -15.46 -29.21 -10.06
C PRO A 186 -16.25 -28.33 -11.04
N GLY A 187 -15.97 -28.47 -12.33
CA GLY A 187 -16.66 -27.76 -13.37
C GLY A 187 -16.19 -26.31 -13.57
N LEU A 188 -15.21 -25.85 -12.78
CA LEU A 188 -14.68 -24.48 -12.89
C LEU A 188 -13.20 -24.53 -13.20
N GLU A 189 -12.71 -23.49 -13.85
CA GLU A 189 -11.26 -23.33 -14.00
C GLU A 189 -10.66 -22.94 -12.65
N PRO A 190 -9.42 -23.40 -12.37
CA PRO A 190 -8.78 -23.01 -11.10
C PRO A 190 -8.57 -21.51 -11.03
N GLY A 191 -8.67 -20.97 -9.81
CA GLY A 191 -8.30 -19.61 -9.58
C GLY A 191 -6.79 -19.41 -9.58
N ASP A 192 -6.35 -18.24 -9.15
CA ASP A 192 -4.94 -17.87 -9.10
C ASP A 192 -4.47 -17.80 -7.64
N ILE A 193 -3.16 -17.97 -7.45
CA ILE A 193 -2.51 -17.58 -6.20
C ILE A 193 -1.89 -16.22 -6.44
N ILE A 194 -2.25 -15.26 -5.59
CA ILE A 194 -1.76 -13.88 -5.68
C ILE A 194 -0.95 -13.60 -4.43
N ILE A 195 0.35 -13.37 -4.62
CA ILE A 195 1.26 -13.02 -3.53
C ILE A 195 1.41 -11.51 -3.54
N VAL A 196 1.10 -10.88 -2.41
CA VAL A 196 1.22 -9.43 -2.24
C VAL A 196 2.42 -9.17 -1.35
N LEU A 197 3.39 -8.44 -1.88
CA LEU A 197 4.60 -8.12 -1.12
C LEU A 197 4.29 -7.08 -0.05
N ASP A 198 4.75 -7.35 1.16
CA ASP A 198 4.57 -6.47 2.31
C ASP A 198 5.97 -6.11 2.82
N GLN A 199 6.41 -4.89 2.55
CA GLN A 199 7.75 -4.46 2.92
C GLN A 199 7.81 -4.20 4.42
N LYS A 200 8.82 -4.78 5.07
CA LYS A 200 9.12 -4.50 6.46
C LYS A 200 9.79 -3.14 6.59
N ASP A 201 9.54 -2.47 7.70
CA ASP A 201 10.24 -1.23 8.00
C ASP A 201 11.74 -1.51 8.15
N HIS A 202 12.56 -0.57 7.69
CA HIS A 202 14.01 -0.68 7.81
C HIS A 202 14.51 0.28 8.89
N SER A 203 15.55 -0.13 9.60
CA SER A 203 16.05 0.67 10.72
C SER A 203 16.74 1.97 10.27
N VAL A 204 17.28 1.99 9.06
CA VAL A 204 18.06 3.14 8.56
C VAL A 204 17.33 3.86 7.43
N PHE A 205 16.83 3.11 6.44
CA PHE A 205 16.32 3.70 5.21
C PHE A 205 14.81 3.66 5.15
N THR A 206 14.23 4.69 4.55
CA THR A 206 12.84 4.74 4.13
C THR A 206 12.81 4.83 2.61
N ARG A 207 12.08 3.91 1.99
CA ARG A 207 11.98 3.90 0.54
C ARG A 207 10.85 4.82 0.08
N ARG A 208 11.13 5.63 -0.93
CA ARG A 208 10.11 6.44 -1.61
C ARG A 208 10.35 6.31 -3.11
N ASP A 209 9.50 5.54 -3.77
CA ASP A 209 9.66 5.19 -5.19
C ASP A 209 11.02 4.53 -5.42
N GLU A 210 11.91 5.16 -6.16
CA GLU A 210 13.25 4.63 -6.42
C GLU A 210 14.31 5.21 -5.50
N ASP A 211 13.93 6.13 -4.62
CA ASP A 211 14.86 6.80 -3.74
C ASP A 211 14.86 6.14 -2.36
N LEU A 212 16.00 6.19 -1.72
CA LEU A 212 16.15 5.83 -0.32
C LEU A 212 16.39 7.10 0.48
N LEU A 213 15.72 7.21 1.60
CA LEU A 213 15.81 8.36 2.48
C LEU A 213 16.41 7.91 3.81
N MET A 214 17.31 8.75 4.35
CA MET A 214 17.84 8.51 5.69
C MET A 214 18.15 9.82 6.36
N SER A 215 18.24 9.78 7.68
CA SER A 215 18.72 10.91 8.49
C SER A 215 20.11 10.60 8.99
N MET A 216 20.95 11.63 9.09
CA MET A 216 22.28 11.49 9.61
C MET A 216 22.55 12.58 10.62
N ASP A 217 23.00 12.19 11.80
CA ASP A 217 23.42 13.14 12.83
C ASP A 217 24.90 13.44 12.64
N ILE A 218 25.23 14.72 12.62
CA ILE A 218 26.63 15.17 12.56
C ILE A 218 26.86 16.16 13.69
N GLN A 219 28.10 16.26 14.14
CA GLN A 219 28.48 17.24 15.13
C GLN A 219 28.67 18.60 14.47
N LEU A 220 28.58 19.67 15.26
CA LEU A 220 28.76 21.01 14.73
C LEU A 220 30.12 21.17 14.05
N VAL A 221 31.16 20.57 14.61
CA VAL A 221 32.48 20.66 14.02
C VAL A 221 32.50 20.03 12.63
N GLU A 222 31.76 18.93 12.45
CA GLU A 222 31.67 18.27 11.14
C GLU A 222 30.88 19.14 10.16
N ALA A 223 29.82 19.76 10.65
CA ALA A 223 28.99 20.63 9.80
C ALA A 223 29.80 21.82 9.26
N LEU A 224 30.74 22.33 10.07
CA LEU A 224 31.53 23.50 9.69
C LEU A 224 32.83 23.13 8.96
N CYS A 225 33.48 22.05 9.35
CA CYS A 225 34.85 21.77 8.92
C CYS A 225 34.97 20.58 7.98
N GLY A 226 33.86 19.93 7.67
CA GLY A 226 33.87 18.78 6.79
C GLY A 226 33.88 17.48 7.54
N PHE A 227 33.51 16.41 6.83
CA PHE A 227 33.43 15.09 7.44
C PHE A 227 33.55 13.99 6.39
N GLN A 228 33.84 12.81 6.86
CA GLN A 228 33.70 11.58 6.12
C GLN A 228 32.90 10.61 6.99
N LYS A 229 31.77 10.14 6.48
CA LYS A 229 30.89 9.24 7.23
C LYS A 229 30.61 8.00 6.41
N PRO A 230 30.76 6.81 7.01
CA PRO A 230 30.43 5.59 6.27
C PRO A 230 28.94 5.30 6.33
N ILE A 231 28.43 4.75 5.24
CA ILE A 231 27.07 4.25 5.16
C ILE A 231 27.14 2.82 4.63
N THR A 232 26.49 1.90 5.30
CA THR A 232 26.37 0.53 4.81
C THR A 232 25.14 0.45 3.91
N THR A 233 25.35 0.05 2.66
CA THR A 233 24.30 -0.05 1.67
C THR A 233 23.50 -1.34 1.87
N LEU A 234 22.39 -1.45 1.15
CA LEU A 234 21.54 -2.63 1.26
C LEU A 234 22.18 -3.87 0.66
N ASP A 235 23.23 -3.70 -0.14
CA ASP A 235 24.01 -4.83 -0.68
C ASP A 235 25.36 -4.99 0.03
N ASN A 236 25.45 -4.50 1.27
CA ASN A 236 26.61 -4.67 2.15
C ASN A 236 27.90 -4.05 1.64
N ARG A 237 27.80 -3.05 0.73
CA ARG A 237 28.96 -2.21 0.45
C ARG A 237 29.03 -1.12 1.51
N THR A 238 30.21 -0.61 1.75
CA THR A 238 30.40 0.56 2.58
C THR A 238 30.76 1.72 1.67
N ILE A 239 29.93 2.76 1.66
CA ILE A 239 30.25 3.99 0.94
C ILE A 239 30.60 5.06 1.97
N ILE A 240 31.52 5.94 1.61
CA ILE A 240 31.90 7.05 2.48
C ILE A 240 31.40 8.34 1.84
N ILE A 241 30.44 8.96 2.52
CA ILE A 241 29.98 10.26 2.07
C ILE A 241 30.91 11.33 2.66
N THR A 242 31.24 12.31 1.84
CA THR A 242 32.26 13.28 2.15
C THR A 242 31.71 14.68 1.98
N SER A 243 31.89 15.51 3.00
CA SER A 243 31.73 16.95 2.91
C SER A 243 33.12 17.57 3.10
N HIS A 244 33.53 18.35 2.13
CA HIS A 244 34.89 18.88 2.14
C HIS A 244 35.00 20.12 3.02
N PRO A 245 36.17 20.38 3.58
CA PRO A 245 36.38 21.62 4.34
C PRO A 245 36.02 22.84 3.49
N GLY A 246 35.33 23.78 4.10
CA GLY A 246 34.81 24.94 3.40
C GLY A 246 33.39 24.82 2.92
N GLN A 247 32.87 23.59 2.90
CA GLN A 247 31.47 23.36 2.62
C GLN A 247 30.72 23.25 3.94
N VAL A 248 29.77 24.12 4.16
CA VAL A 248 28.99 24.12 5.41
C VAL A 248 27.70 23.39 5.19
N VAL A 249 27.40 22.44 6.08
CA VAL A 249 26.14 21.69 6.05
C VAL A 249 25.26 22.25 7.17
N LYS A 250 24.14 22.83 6.78
CA LYS A 250 23.22 23.43 7.76
C LYS A 250 22.33 22.34 8.36
N HIS A 251 21.85 22.61 9.58
CA HIS A 251 20.85 21.74 10.19
C HIS A 251 19.62 21.67 9.31
N GLY A 252 19.15 20.47 9.03
CA GLY A 252 18.01 20.24 8.16
C GLY A 252 18.33 20.20 6.68
N ALA A 253 19.61 20.38 6.31
CA ALA A 253 20.02 20.30 4.91
C ALA A 253 19.71 18.92 4.34
N ILE A 254 19.21 18.91 3.12
CA ILE A 254 18.89 17.68 2.41
C ILE A 254 19.81 17.59 1.21
N LYS A 255 20.62 16.53 1.17
CA LYS A 255 21.57 16.32 0.08
C LYS A 255 21.38 14.90 -0.45
N CYS A 256 21.93 14.63 -1.61
CA CYS A 256 21.75 13.30 -2.19
C CYS A 256 23.05 12.73 -2.74
N VAL A 257 23.09 11.42 -2.81
CA VAL A 257 24.13 10.65 -3.48
C VAL A 257 23.48 9.99 -4.68
N LEU A 258 23.98 10.31 -5.86
CA LEU A 258 23.39 9.76 -7.09
C LEU A 258 23.74 8.27 -7.19
N ASN A 259 22.79 7.51 -7.75
CA ASN A 259 22.94 6.09 -8.05
C ASN A 259 23.13 5.20 -6.82
N GLU A 260 22.67 5.67 -5.66
CA GLU A 260 22.69 4.87 -4.44
C GLU A 260 21.31 4.69 -3.83
N GLY A 261 20.26 4.86 -4.64
CA GLY A 261 18.90 4.51 -4.26
C GLY A 261 18.58 3.06 -4.60
N MET A 262 17.31 2.78 -4.75
CA MET A 262 16.84 1.44 -5.10
C MET A 262 17.07 1.17 -6.58
N PRO A 263 17.28 -0.11 -6.94
CA PRO A 263 17.28 -0.46 -8.35
C PRO A 263 15.90 -0.20 -8.97
N ILE A 264 15.90 0.14 -10.24
CA ILE A 264 14.65 0.34 -10.95
C ILE A 264 14.15 -1.01 -11.43
N TYR A 265 12.88 -1.31 -11.14
CA TYR A 265 12.29 -2.57 -11.55
C TYR A 265 12.39 -2.74 -13.06
N ARG A 266 12.85 -3.91 -13.49
CA ARG A 266 13.10 -4.30 -14.88
C ARG A 266 14.29 -3.60 -15.53
N ARG A 267 14.91 -2.63 -14.85
CA ARG A 267 16.17 -2.02 -15.29
C ARG A 267 17.10 -1.90 -14.09
N PRO A 268 17.47 -3.05 -13.47
CA PRO A 268 18.11 -3.00 -12.13
C PRO A 268 19.53 -2.45 -12.13
N TYR A 269 20.15 -2.27 -13.27
CA TYR A 269 21.45 -1.61 -13.36
C TYR A 269 21.31 -0.09 -13.18
N GLU A 270 20.11 0.46 -13.31
CA GLU A 270 19.82 1.85 -12.99
C GLU A 270 19.27 1.93 -11.58
N LYS A 271 19.70 2.94 -10.85
CA LYS A 271 19.27 3.14 -9.47
C LYS A 271 18.80 4.57 -9.26
N GLY A 272 17.95 4.77 -8.28
CA GLY A 272 17.58 6.10 -7.83
C GLY A 272 18.66 6.71 -6.96
N ARG A 273 18.24 7.65 -6.10
CA ARG A 273 19.16 8.45 -5.29
C ARG A 273 19.05 8.03 -3.83
N LEU A 274 20.16 8.22 -3.10
CA LEU A 274 20.13 8.21 -1.65
C LEU A 274 19.99 9.65 -1.19
N ILE A 275 18.94 9.95 -0.47
CA ILE A 275 18.63 11.29 0.04
C ILE A 275 18.91 11.29 1.53
N VAL A 276 19.77 12.21 1.96
CA VAL A 276 20.22 12.30 3.36
C VAL A 276 19.77 13.63 3.92
N GLU A 277 19.04 13.58 5.02
CA GLU A 277 18.69 14.76 5.80
C GLU A 277 19.65 14.84 6.97
N PHE A 278 20.36 15.97 7.09
CA PHE A 278 21.36 16.14 8.11
C PHE A 278 20.78 16.85 9.32
N ARG A 279 21.08 16.31 10.49
CA ARG A 279 20.77 16.95 11.77
C ARG A 279 22.10 17.30 12.43
N VAL A 280 22.25 18.59 12.73
CA VAL A 280 23.49 19.08 13.32
C VAL A 280 23.31 19.10 14.84
N ASN A 281 24.17 18.40 15.55
CA ASN A 281 24.17 18.39 17.00
C ASN A 281 25.05 19.50 17.48
N PHE A 282 24.48 20.44 18.21
CA PHE A 282 25.22 21.54 18.81
C PHE A 282 25.78 21.09 20.15
N PRO A 283 26.89 21.66 20.58
CA PRO A 283 27.41 21.34 21.89
C PRO A 283 26.51 21.86 23.00
N GLU A 284 26.66 21.31 24.19
CA GLU A 284 25.87 21.70 25.34
C GLU A 284 26.29 23.09 25.83
N SER A 285 25.36 23.76 26.52
CA SER A 285 25.66 25.01 27.18
C SER A 285 26.85 24.84 28.11
N GLY A 286 27.76 25.81 28.09
CA GLY A 286 28.92 25.77 28.96
C GLY A 286 30.07 24.93 28.47
N PHE A 287 30.06 24.54 27.19
CA PHE A 287 31.13 23.67 26.66
C PHE A 287 32.46 24.39 26.53
N LEU A 288 32.48 25.72 26.53
CA LEU A 288 33.70 26.51 26.47
C LEU A 288 33.68 27.61 27.51
N SER A 289 34.86 27.97 28.00
CA SER A 289 35.03 29.14 28.86
C SER A 289 34.86 30.44 28.06
N SER A 290 34.70 31.53 28.78
CA SER A 290 34.55 32.86 28.15
C SER A 290 35.70 33.19 27.24
N ASP A 291 36.92 32.88 27.65
CA ASP A 291 38.12 33.16 26.87
C ASP A 291 38.11 32.40 25.55
N LYS A 292 37.72 31.10 25.61
CA LYS A 292 37.70 30.28 24.42
C LYS A 292 36.55 30.66 23.50
N LEU A 293 35.41 31.11 24.06
CA LEU A 293 34.32 31.64 23.25
C LEU A 293 34.72 32.89 22.50
N SER A 294 35.53 33.76 23.12
CA SER A 294 36.04 34.95 22.45
C SER A 294 36.92 34.58 21.26
N CYS A 295 37.73 33.53 21.41
CA CYS A 295 38.53 33.01 20.30
C CYS A 295 37.67 32.45 19.18
N LEU A 296 36.64 31.70 19.54
CA LEU A 296 35.72 31.13 18.56
C LEU A 296 34.99 32.23 17.79
N GLU A 297 34.60 33.29 18.48
CA GLU A 297 33.91 34.40 17.87
C GLU A 297 34.76 35.06 16.77
N LYS A 298 36.07 35.14 16.96
CA LYS A 298 36.98 35.72 15.97
C LYS A 298 37.07 34.89 14.70
N LEU A 299 36.80 33.60 14.81
CA LEU A 299 36.87 32.67 13.67
C LEU A 299 35.59 32.63 12.84
N LEU A 300 34.49 33.00 13.44
CA LEU A 300 33.19 32.94 12.78
C LEU A 300 32.84 34.28 12.14
N PRO A 301 31.90 34.31 11.20
CA PRO A 301 31.44 35.58 10.63
C PRO A 301 30.96 36.52 11.72
N THR A 302 31.26 37.79 11.52
CA THR A 302 30.99 38.79 12.54
C THR A 302 29.49 38.99 12.75
N ARG A 303 29.17 39.25 14.01
CA ARG A 303 27.78 39.58 14.36
C ARG A 303 27.44 40.98 13.91
N GLN A 304 26.18 41.25 13.75
CA GLN A 304 25.70 42.61 13.50
C GLN A 304 25.66 43.36 14.83
N GLU A 305 26.35 44.48 14.88
CA GLU A 305 26.36 45.31 16.09
C GLU A 305 25.11 46.17 16.14
N ILE A 306 24.62 46.38 17.35
CA ILE A 306 23.48 47.26 17.60
C ILE A 306 23.95 48.48 18.38
N GLU A 307 23.37 49.63 18.06
CA GLU A 307 23.58 50.84 18.85
C GLU A 307 22.47 50.93 19.87
N GLU A 308 22.83 50.68 21.14
CA GLU A 308 21.85 50.76 22.22
C GLU A 308 21.50 52.21 22.52
N THR A 309 20.22 52.51 22.61
CA THR A 309 19.71 53.79 23.05
C THR A 309 19.11 53.64 24.43
N GLU A 310 18.89 54.77 25.10
CA GLU A 310 18.31 54.72 26.46
C GLU A 310 16.89 54.23 26.47
N GLU A 311 16.20 54.27 25.33
CA GLU A 311 14.82 53.79 25.25
C GLU A 311 14.71 52.27 25.09
N MET A 312 15.81 51.60 24.76
CA MET A 312 15.83 50.17 24.57
C MET A 312 15.89 49.46 25.93
N GLU A 313 15.12 48.40 26.04
CA GLU A 313 15.07 47.57 27.24
C GLU A 313 15.75 46.23 26.94
N GLN A 314 16.58 45.79 27.88
CA GLN A 314 17.20 44.48 27.80
C GLN A 314 16.32 43.45 28.55
N VAL A 315 16.04 42.38 27.89
CA VAL A 315 15.25 41.27 28.48
C VAL A 315 15.97 39.95 28.22
N ASP A 316 15.73 39.00 29.08
CA ASP A 316 16.36 37.68 29.01
C ASP A 316 15.50 36.70 28.25
N LEU A 317 16.17 35.82 27.51
CA LEU A 317 15.53 34.66 26.89
C LEU A 317 15.45 33.53 27.91
N VAL A 318 14.30 32.91 27.97
CA VAL A 318 14.12 31.71 28.76
C VAL A 318 13.54 30.60 27.85
N ASP A 319 13.70 29.37 28.27
CA ASP A 319 13.17 28.25 27.48
C ASP A 319 11.65 28.31 27.45
N PHE A 320 11.10 28.05 26.28
CA PHE A 320 9.64 27.98 26.09
C PHE A 320 9.13 26.64 26.56
N ASP A 321 8.16 26.67 27.48
CA ASP A 321 7.48 25.49 27.93
C ASP A 321 6.02 25.55 27.47
N PRO A 322 5.66 24.78 26.45
CA PRO A 322 4.28 24.85 25.95
C PRO A 322 3.24 24.35 26.96
N SER A 323 3.67 23.60 27.99
CA SER A 323 2.75 23.09 29.00
C SER A 323 2.41 24.14 30.06
N GLN A 324 3.18 25.23 30.16
CA GLN A 324 2.92 26.26 31.15
C GLN A 324 2.00 27.32 30.55
N LYS A 325 0.86 27.47 31.19
CA LYS A 325 -0.05 28.55 30.81
C LYS A 325 0.46 29.87 31.31
N ARG A 326 0.24 30.90 30.50
CA ARG A 326 0.61 32.25 30.84
C ARG A 326 -0.16 32.68 32.09
N LYS A 327 0.57 33.07 33.17
CA LYS A 327 -0.06 33.59 34.34
C LYS A 327 -0.48 35.05 34.10
N HIS A 328 -1.76 35.28 34.15
CA HIS A 328 -2.28 36.62 34.03
C HIS A 328 -2.22 37.32 35.35
N HIS A 329 -1.40 38.34 35.43
CA HIS A 329 -1.38 39.19 36.60
C HIS A 329 -2.30 40.38 36.33
N TYR A 330 -3.54 40.23 36.79
CA TYR A 330 -4.48 41.32 36.69
C TYR A 330 -4.63 42.02 38.03
N ASN A 331 -4.52 43.34 38.00
CA ASN A 331 -4.82 44.11 39.19
C ASN A 331 -6.32 44.24 39.32
N GLY A 332 -6.92 43.21 39.95
CA GLY A 332 -8.25 43.33 40.48
C GLY A 332 -9.43 43.00 39.58
N GLU A 333 -9.21 42.51 38.40
CA GLU A 333 -10.35 42.06 37.58
C GLU A 333 -10.16 40.65 37.15
N VAL A 334 -11.02 39.79 37.65
CA VAL A 334 -11.06 38.39 37.25
C VAL A 334 -12.08 38.27 36.15
N TYR A 335 -11.61 37.97 35.00
CA TYR A 335 -12.51 37.61 33.91
C TYR A 335 -12.85 36.15 34.00
N GLU A 336 -14.12 35.88 34.17
CA GLU A 336 -14.61 34.51 34.34
C GLU A 336 -14.74 33.80 33.00
N ASP A 337 -14.23 34.34 31.96
CA ASP A 337 -14.44 33.78 30.65
C ASP A 337 -13.61 32.56 30.34
N ASP A 338 -12.70 32.24 31.23
CA ASP A 338 -11.82 31.09 30.99
C ASP A 338 -12.45 29.77 31.38
N GLU A 339 -13.63 29.82 31.98
CA GLU A 339 -14.29 28.61 32.42
C GLU A 339 -15.11 27.92 31.32
N HIS A 340 -15.23 28.56 30.18
CA HIS A 340 -16.08 28.03 29.13
C HIS A 340 -15.28 27.53 27.93
N HIS A 341 -14.08 27.13 28.13
CA HIS A 341 -13.42 26.38 27.08
C HIS A 341 -14.12 25.04 26.95
N PRO A 342 -14.57 24.69 25.76
CA PRO A 342 -15.21 23.41 25.60
C PRO A 342 -14.21 22.33 26.00
N ARG A 343 -14.69 21.47 26.85
CA ARG A 343 -13.93 20.29 27.23
C ARG A 343 -13.86 19.34 26.07
N GLY A 344 -13.36 19.81 24.98
CA GLY A 344 -13.05 19.01 23.84
C GLY A 344 -11.56 18.98 23.69
N GLY A 345 -10.90 18.78 24.79
CA GLY A 345 -9.48 18.58 24.73
C GLY A 345 -9.22 17.30 23.99
N VAL A 346 -8.71 17.43 22.80
CA VAL A 346 -8.20 16.28 22.10
C VAL A 346 -7.04 15.78 22.95
N GLN A 347 -7.31 14.71 23.67
CA GLN A 347 -6.23 13.99 24.31
C GLN A 347 -5.44 13.36 23.19
N CYS A 348 -4.33 13.97 22.86
CA CYS A 348 -3.36 13.29 22.05
C CYS A 348 -2.75 12.21 22.92
N GLN A 349 -3.29 11.03 22.76
CA GLN A 349 -2.63 9.87 23.30
C GLN A 349 -1.45 9.59 22.40
N THR A 350 -0.30 9.97 22.88
CA THR A 350 0.92 9.46 22.30
C THR A 350 1.08 8.05 22.81
N SER A 351 0.91 7.13 21.93
CA SER A 351 1.26 5.75 22.25
C SER A 351 2.75 5.57 22.09
#